data_e6679a2ba15912a09d1073df201437a5
#
_entry.id   e6679a2ba15912a09d1073df201437a5
#
_cell.length_a   1.000
_cell.length_b   1.000
_cell.length_c   1.000
_cell.angle_alpha   90.00
_cell.angle_beta   90.00
_cell.angle_gamma   90.00
#
_symmetry.space_group_name_H-M   'P 1'
#
loop_
_entity.id
_entity.type
_entity.pdbx_description
1 polymer ?
#
loop_
_entity_poly.entity_id
_entity_poly.type
_entity_poly.pdbx_seq_one_letter_code
_entity_poly.pdbx_strand_id
1 'polypeptide(L)'
;MRRVSFILVLLSLFVLGFGDKLKLTPYKFPEPNFFPKMPVAANNPVTVEGVNLGKHLFFDPILSSDSTMSCASCHNQKNAFSDSPNAFSKGRNGALMQRNTMALFNLAWYPAFFWDGRASSIEEQVFHPVREYNEMNLDWKVAAKRLEKNNFYKKQFKEIFGTSKVDSTHISYAIAQF
;
A
#
# COMPACT_ATOMS: atom_id res chain seq x y z
N MET A 1 32.99 -48.52 -1.66
CA MET A 1 31.85 -48.04 -2.52
C MET A 1 30.67 -47.43 -1.75
N ARG A 2 30.55 -47.57 -0.42
CA ARG A 2 29.41 -47.06 0.40
C ARG A 2 29.48 -45.57 0.77
N ARG A 3 30.63 -44.92 0.71
CA ARG A 3 30.83 -43.50 1.15
C ARG A 3 30.49 -42.45 0.08
N VAL A 4 30.46 -42.81 -1.20
CA VAL A 4 30.17 -41.90 -2.31
C VAL A 4 28.66 -41.67 -2.46
N SER A 5 27.85 -42.66 -2.13
CA SER A 5 26.36 -42.56 -2.21
C SER A 5 25.76 -41.60 -1.17
N PHE A 6 26.39 -41.46 0.01
CA PHE A 6 25.91 -40.53 1.06
C PHE A 6 26.16 -39.06 0.71
N ILE A 7 27.25 -38.74 0.01
CA ILE A 7 27.59 -37.39 -0.38
C ILE A 7 26.66 -36.88 -1.51
N LEU A 8 26.26 -37.76 -2.43
CA LEU A 8 25.33 -37.43 -3.50
C LEU A 8 23.90 -37.16 -2.99
N VAL A 9 23.45 -37.88 -1.96
CA VAL A 9 22.14 -37.65 -1.33
C VAL A 9 22.11 -36.32 -0.56
N LEU A 10 23.20 -35.93 0.10
CA LEU A 10 23.31 -34.65 0.80
C LEU A 10 23.41 -33.46 -0.17
N LEU A 11 24.04 -33.61 -1.34
CA LEU A 11 24.05 -32.57 -2.38
C LEU A 11 22.68 -32.37 -3.04
N SER A 12 21.89 -33.45 -3.22
CA SER A 12 20.55 -33.34 -3.81
C SER A 12 19.53 -32.68 -2.89
N LEU A 13 19.71 -32.75 -1.56
CA LEU A 13 18.85 -32.06 -0.60
C LEU A 13 19.14 -30.55 -0.47
N PHE A 14 20.33 -30.10 -0.90
CA PHE A 14 20.67 -28.67 -0.86
C PHE A 14 20.16 -27.86 -2.05
N VAL A 15 19.77 -28.51 -3.15
CA VAL A 15 19.26 -27.87 -4.36
C VAL A 15 17.76 -27.58 -4.31
N LEU A 16 17.01 -28.22 -3.38
CA LEU A 16 15.54 -28.04 -3.27
C LEU A 16 15.08 -26.87 -2.40
N GLY A 17 16.00 -26.04 -1.92
CA GLY A 17 15.70 -24.93 -0.99
C GLY A 17 15.63 -23.54 -1.60
N PHE A 18 15.90 -23.35 -2.89
CA PHE A 18 15.71 -22.05 -3.55
C PHE A 18 14.25 -21.96 -4.00
N GLY A 19 13.36 -21.60 -3.10
CA GLY A 19 12.04 -21.15 -3.49
C GLY A 19 12.20 -19.98 -4.48
N ASP A 20 11.69 -20.15 -5.71
CA ASP A 20 11.66 -19.10 -6.71
C ASP A 20 11.07 -17.84 -6.07
N LYS A 21 11.92 -16.81 -5.90
CA LYS A 21 11.41 -15.49 -5.56
C LYS A 21 10.49 -15.08 -6.69
N LEU A 22 9.24 -14.81 -6.36
CA LEU A 22 8.28 -14.31 -7.34
C LEU A 22 8.90 -13.10 -8.05
N LYS A 23 9.05 -13.20 -9.37
CA LYS A 23 9.57 -12.10 -10.16
C LYS A 23 8.46 -11.07 -10.34
N LEU A 24 8.51 -9.99 -9.57
CA LEU A 24 7.54 -8.91 -9.67
C LEU A 24 7.60 -8.24 -11.05
N THR A 25 6.45 -7.86 -11.57
CA THR A 25 6.31 -7.23 -12.88
C THR A 25 6.39 -5.71 -12.74
N PRO A 26 7.41 -5.03 -13.28
CA PRO A 26 7.46 -3.56 -13.26
C PRO A 26 6.20 -2.95 -13.86
N TYR A 27 5.61 -1.99 -13.15
CA TYR A 27 4.43 -1.29 -13.66
C TYR A 27 4.84 -0.30 -14.76
N LYS A 28 4.15 -0.35 -15.90
CA LYS A 28 4.37 0.57 -17.01
C LYS A 28 3.34 1.69 -16.94
N PHE A 29 3.80 2.88 -16.60
CA PHE A 29 2.96 4.07 -16.66
C PHE A 29 2.79 4.55 -18.09
N PRO A 30 1.62 5.12 -18.46
CA PRO A 30 1.52 5.86 -19.69
C PRO A 30 2.44 7.09 -19.62
N GLU A 31 3.23 7.31 -20.66
CA GLU A 31 4.12 8.47 -20.77
C GLU A 31 3.45 9.54 -21.65
N PRO A 32 2.71 10.49 -21.10
CA PRO A 32 2.11 11.56 -21.89
C PRO A 32 3.19 12.49 -22.42
N ASN A 33 3.12 12.82 -23.71
CA ASN A 33 4.17 13.56 -24.46
C ASN A 33 4.56 14.94 -23.89
N PHE A 34 3.73 15.51 -23.01
CA PHE A 34 3.91 16.86 -22.46
C PHE A 34 4.22 16.88 -20.96
N PHE A 35 4.34 15.72 -20.33
CA PHE A 35 4.71 15.64 -18.91
C PHE A 35 6.20 15.37 -18.75
N PRO A 36 6.85 15.91 -17.72
CA PRO A 36 8.19 15.50 -17.36
C PRO A 36 8.18 14.03 -16.96
N LYS A 37 9.33 13.37 -17.09
CA LYS A 37 9.48 11.99 -16.65
C LYS A 37 8.99 11.83 -15.21
N MET A 38 8.13 10.84 -14.99
CA MET A 38 7.55 10.60 -13.68
C MET A 38 8.65 10.17 -12.68
N PRO A 39 8.79 10.87 -11.54
CA PRO A 39 9.68 10.42 -10.48
C PRO A 39 9.10 9.16 -9.81
N VAL A 40 9.96 8.16 -9.58
CA VAL A 40 9.61 6.93 -8.86
C VAL A 40 10.54 6.79 -7.67
N ALA A 41 9.97 6.51 -6.50
CA ALA A 41 10.75 6.30 -5.29
C ALA A 41 11.66 5.06 -5.42
N ALA A 42 12.98 5.25 -5.23
CA ALA A 42 13.96 4.19 -5.39
C ALA A 42 13.76 3.03 -4.40
N ASN A 43 13.24 3.34 -3.21
CA ASN A 43 12.96 2.38 -2.14
C ASN A 43 11.58 1.73 -2.22
N ASN A 44 10.72 2.17 -3.16
CA ASN A 44 9.38 1.63 -3.37
C ASN A 44 9.08 1.56 -4.89
N PRO A 45 9.80 0.70 -5.65
CA PRO A 45 9.58 0.56 -7.09
C PRO A 45 8.17 0.03 -7.36
N VAL A 46 7.48 0.68 -8.30
CA VAL A 46 6.09 0.35 -8.60
C VAL A 46 6.00 -0.92 -9.43
N THR A 47 5.18 -1.86 -8.98
CA THR A 47 4.97 -3.17 -9.63
C THR A 47 3.48 -3.43 -9.85
N VAL A 48 3.13 -4.25 -10.83
CA VAL A 48 1.73 -4.63 -11.09
C VAL A 48 1.10 -5.26 -9.85
N GLU A 49 1.84 -6.13 -9.17
CA GLU A 49 1.39 -6.83 -7.97
C GLU A 49 1.23 -5.85 -6.80
N GLY A 50 2.17 -4.91 -6.62
CA GLY A 50 2.09 -3.89 -5.59
C GLY A 50 0.94 -2.91 -5.80
N VAL A 51 0.70 -2.46 -7.04
CA VAL A 51 -0.47 -1.65 -7.40
C VAL A 51 -1.77 -2.39 -7.08
N ASN A 52 -1.87 -3.67 -7.40
CA ASN A 52 -3.05 -4.47 -7.08
C ASN A 52 -3.27 -4.61 -5.57
N LEU A 53 -2.22 -4.86 -4.79
CA LEU A 53 -2.30 -4.89 -3.33
C LEU A 53 -2.74 -3.54 -2.76
N GLY A 54 -2.11 -2.45 -3.21
CA GLY A 54 -2.47 -1.09 -2.82
C GLY A 54 -3.91 -0.75 -3.12
N LYS A 55 -4.39 -1.13 -4.31
CA LYS A 55 -5.79 -0.99 -4.70
C LYS A 55 -6.73 -1.73 -3.75
N HIS A 56 -6.44 -2.98 -3.40
CA HIS A 56 -7.25 -3.71 -2.42
C HIS A 56 -7.29 -2.98 -1.09
N LEU A 57 -6.15 -2.55 -0.55
CA LEU A 57 -6.08 -1.82 0.72
C LEU A 57 -6.82 -0.47 0.68
N PHE A 58 -6.79 0.21 -0.45
CA PHE A 58 -7.44 1.51 -0.63
C PHE A 58 -8.97 1.41 -0.57
N PHE A 59 -9.54 0.31 -1.08
CA PHE A 59 -11.00 0.09 -1.11
C PHE A 59 -11.51 -0.75 0.07
N ASP A 60 -10.63 -1.44 0.81
CA ASP A 60 -11.02 -2.31 1.93
C ASP A 60 -11.10 -1.52 3.24
N PRO A 61 -12.20 -1.61 4.01
CA PRO A 61 -12.31 -0.95 5.30
C PRO A 61 -11.47 -1.60 6.42
N ILE A 62 -10.67 -2.61 6.15
CA ILE A 62 -9.84 -3.33 7.11
C ILE A 62 -8.89 -2.43 7.91
N LEU A 63 -8.52 -1.26 7.35
CA LEU A 63 -7.66 -0.26 7.98
C LEU A 63 -8.43 0.77 8.83
N SER A 64 -9.73 0.60 9.00
CA SER A 64 -10.55 1.42 9.91
C SER A 64 -10.82 0.68 11.22
N SER A 65 -10.89 1.40 12.34
CA SER A 65 -11.04 0.82 13.67
C SER A 65 -12.28 -0.07 13.81
N ASP A 66 -13.39 0.36 13.20
CA ASP A 66 -14.70 -0.31 13.20
C ASP A 66 -15.01 -0.99 11.86
N SER A 67 -14.07 -0.97 10.91
CA SER A 67 -14.23 -1.52 9.56
C SER A 67 -15.39 -0.92 8.77
N THR A 68 -15.69 0.38 8.97
CA THR A 68 -16.74 1.09 8.24
C THR A 68 -16.23 2.02 7.16
N MET A 69 -14.95 2.44 7.25
CA MET A 69 -14.33 3.39 6.32
C MET A 69 -13.15 2.78 5.60
N SER A 70 -12.96 3.22 4.37
CA SER A 70 -11.75 2.99 3.57
C SER A 70 -11.24 4.32 3.00
N CYS A 71 -10.08 4.34 2.34
CA CYS A 71 -9.60 5.53 1.63
C CYS A 71 -10.64 6.00 0.59
N ALA A 72 -11.29 5.04 -0.09
CA ALA A 72 -12.33 5.30 -1.09
C ALA A 72 -13.59 5.96 -0.51
N SER A 73 -13.77 5.97 0.81
CA SER A 73 -14.92 6.65 1.45
C SER A 73 -14.86 8.17 1.26
N CYS A 74 -13.65 8.75 1.25
CA CYS A 74 -13.41 10.18 1.01
C CYS A 74 -12.79 10.46 -0.35
N HIS A 75 -12.13 9.48 -0.96
CA HIS A 75 -11.50 9.60 -2.26
C HIS A 75 -12.27 8.80 -3.32
N ASN A 76 -13.38 9.38 -3.79
CA ASN A 76 -14.27 8.71 -4.73
C ASN A 76 -13.71 8.76 -6.17
N GLN A 77 -13.52 7.61 -6.79
CA GLN A 77 -12.97 7.50 -8.15
C GLN A 77 -13.75 8.32 -9.19
N LYS A 78 -15.09 8.38 -9.09
CA LYS A 78 -15.94 9.13 -10.04
C LYS A 78 -15.70 10.64 -9.96
N ASN A 79 -15.13 11.13 -8.86
CA ASN A 79 -14.85 12.53 -8.58
C ASN A 79 -13.36 12.84 -8.60
N ALA A 80 -12.57 12.17 -9.46
CA ALA A 80 -11.11 12.27 -9.52
C ALA A 80 -10.46 11.95 -8.15
N PHE A 81 -10.98 10.96 -7.44
CA PHE A 81 -10.57 10.57 -6.09
C PHE A 81 -10.64 11.72 -5.07
N SER A 82 -11.60 12.63 -5.22
CA SER A 82 -11.98 13.63 -4.22
C SER A 82 -13.36 13.31 -3.65
N ASP A 83 -13.82 14.11 -2.69
CA ASP A 83 -15.16 13.98 -2.08
C ASP A 83 -16.15 15.02 -2.63
N SER A 84 -15.99 15.40 -3.90
CA SER A 84 -16.94 16.31 -4.56
C SER A 84 -18.37 15.71 -4.57
N PRO A 85 -19.43 16.52 -4.34
CA PRO A 85 -19.44 17.99 -4.19
C PRO A 85 -19.27 18.48 -2.73
N ASN A 86 -18.88 17.65 -1.79
CA ASN A 86 -18.76 18.02 -0.39
C ASN A 86 -17.59 19.00 -0.18
N ALA A 87 -17.83 20.13 0.48
CA ALA A 87 -16.76 21.04 0.89
C ALA A 87 -15.90 20.43 2.00
N PHE A 88 -16.51 19.66 2.90
CA PHE A 88 -15.87 18.93 3.97
C PHE A 88 -16.38 17.50 4.01
N SER A 89 -15.45 16.55 4.01
CA SER A 89 -15.79 15.14 4.09
C SER A 89 -16.34 14.78 5.46
N LYS A 90 -17.17 13.75 5.49
CA LYS A 90 -17.65 13.15 6.73
C LYS A 90 -16.71 12.00 7.12
N GLY A 91 -16.07 12.18 8.24
CA GLY A 91 -15.26 11.14 8.84
C GLY A 91 -16.11 10.11 9.60
N ARG A 92 -15.44 9.28 10.37
CA ARG A 92 -16.07 8.28 11.23
C ARG A 92 -17.10 8.95 12.15
N ASN A 93 -18.23 8.28 12.39
CA ASN A 93 -19.35 8.80 13.19
C ASN A 93 -19.97 10.12 12.66
N GLY A 94 -19.76 10.45 11.38
CA GLY A 94 -20.31 11.65 10.76
C GLY A 94 -19.61 12.95 11.14
N ALA A 95 -18.46 12.91 11.83
CA ALA A 95 -17.66 14.08 12.14
C ALA A 95 -17.23 14.80 10.85
N LEU A 96 -17.42 16.11 10.76
CA LEU A 96 -16.95 16.90 9.63
C LEU A 96 -15.46 17.12 9.74
N MET A 97 -14.75 16.89 8.64
CA MET A 97 -13.34 17.22 8.50
C MET A 97 -13.15 18.74 8.43
N GLN A 98 -11.97 19.22 8.80
CA GLN A 98 -11.69 20.68 8.82
C GLN A 98 -11.26 21.23 7.46
N ARG A 99 -10.94 20.35 6.51
CA ARG A 99 -10.46 20.70 5.17
C ARG A 99 -11.11 19.83 4.13
N ASN A 100 -11.15 20.32 2.89
CA ASN A 100 -11.59 19.55 1.75
C ASN A 100 -10.67 18.37 1.49
N THR A 101 -11.24 17.23 1.07
CA THR A 101 -10.47 16.07 0.62
C THR A 101 -9.77 16.39 -0.70
N MET A 102 -8.46 16.26 -0.71
CA MET A 102 -7.63 16.49 -1.89
C MET A 102 -7.88 15.41 -2.94
N ALA A 103 -7.96 15.81 -4.21
CA ALA A 103 -8.01 14.86 -5.30
C ALA A 103 -6.69 14.10 -5.46
N LEU A 104 -6.76 12.81 -5.79
CA LEU A 104 -5.59 11.95 -5.97
C LEU A 104 -5.28 11.78 -7.46
N PHE A 105 -4.72 12.81 -8.09
CA PHE A 105 -4.23 12.73 -9.46
C PHE A 105 -2.87 13.41 -9.57
N ASN A 106 -2.02 12.92 -10.45
CA ASN A 106 -0.68 13.45 -10.71
C ASN A 106 0.23 13.55 -9.46
N LEU A 107 0.00 12.74 -8.45
CA LEU A 107 0.66 12.83 -7.15
C LEU A 107 2.18 12.65 -7.24
N ALA A 108 2.67 11.87 -8.20
CA ALA A 108 4.10 11.64 -8.37
C ALA A 108 4.92 12.92 -8.62
N TRP A 109 4.30 14.01 -9.13
CA TRP A 109 4.95 15.30 -9.37
C TRP A 109 4.74 16.31 -8.25
N TYR A 110 4.03 15.97 -7.18
CA TYR A 110 3.82 16.87 -6.06
C TYR A 110 5.07 16.93 -5.17
N PRO A 111 5.52 18.13 -4.82
CA PRO A 111 6.70 18.30 -3.95
C PRO A 111 6.40 17.98 -2.48
N ALA A 112 5.13 18.03 -2.08
CA ALA A 112 4.66 17.79 -0.72
C ALA A 112 3.15 17.49 -0.72
N PHE A 113 2.68 16.87 0.36
CA PHE A 113 1.31 16.39 0.52
C PHE A 113 0.62 17.07 1.70
N PHE A 114 -0.70 16.99 1.75
CA PHE A 114 -1.62 17.83 2.50
C PHE A 114 -1.62 19.30 2.02
N TRP A 115 -2.68 20.04 2.36
CA TRP A 115 -2.84 21.44 2.02
C TRP A 115 -1.74 22.35 2.59
N ASP A 116 -1.07 21.90 3.65
CA ASP A 116 0.01 22.61 4.34
C ASP A 116 1.41 22.02 4.05
N GLY A 117 1.50 21.01 3.19
CA GLY A 117 2.77 20.43 2.77
C GLY A 117 3.53 19.65 3.86
N ARG A 118 2.85 19.21 4.94
CA ARG A 118 3.53 18.58 6.08
C ARG A 118 4.05 17.16 5.84
N ALA A 119 3.66 16.50 4.76
CA ALA A 119 4.21 15.21 4.37
C ALA A 119 5.04 15.35 3.10
N SER A 120 6.22 14.74 3.07
CA SER A 120 7.20 14.84 1.99
C SER A 120 7.05 13.74 0.93
N SER A 121 6.26 12.72 1.20
CA SER A 121 6.00 11.62 0.27
C SER A 121 4.58 11.07 0.44
N ILE A 122 4.12 10.31 -0.55
CA ILE A 122 2.83 9.61 -0.47
C ILE A 122 2.86 8.59 0.67
N GLU A 123 3.95 7.86 0.82
CA GLU A 123 4.15 6.90 1.88
C GLU A 123 4.01 7.54 3.27
N GLU A 124 4.56 8.73 3.46
CA GLU A 124 4.41 9.48 4.71
C GLU A 124 2.98 9.95 4.90
N GLN A 125 2.34 10.44 3.84
CA GLN A 125 0.96 10.93 3.90
C GLN A 125 0.00 9.85 4.39
N VAL A 126 0.13 8.61 3.93
CA VAL A 126 -0.74 7.47 4.31
C VAL A 126 -0.77 7.22 5.82
N PHE A 127 0.30 7.55 6.56
CA PHE A 127 0.35 7.35 8.01
C PHE A 127 -0.69 8.18 8.78
N HIS A 128 -1.11 9.32 8.25
CA HIS A 128 -1.98 10.25 8.96
C HIS A 128 -3.44 9.79 9.02
N PRO A 129 -4.15 9.55 7.88
CA PRO A 129 -5.57 9.23 7.90
C PRO A 129 -5.89 7.92 8.63
N VAL A 130 -4.98 6.94 8.62
CA VAL A 130 -5.19 5.69 9.34
C VAL A 130 -5.24 5.90 10.86
N ARG A 131 -4.43 6.82 11.39
CA ARG A 131 -4.38 7.13 12.83
C ARG A 131 -5.33 8.22 13.28
N GLU A 132 -5.76 9.08 12.35
CA GLU A 132 -6.60 10.23 12.69
C GLU A 132 -7.91 9.80 13.32
N TYR A 133 -8.22 10.35 14.51
CA TYR A 133 -9.38 9.97 15.32
C TYR A 133 -10.71 10.11 14.58
N ASN A 134 -10.87 11.19 13.83
CA ASN A 134 -12.09 11.46 13.07
C ASN A 134 -12.14 10.72 11.72
N GLU A 135 -11.04 10.09 11.28
CA GLU A 135 -10.96 9.31 10.06
C GLU A 135 -10.98 7.80 10.39
N MET A 136 -9.91 7.07 10.17
CA MET A 136 -9.89 5.61 10.33
C MET A 136 -9.64 5.16 11.78
N ASN A 137 -8.97 5.99 12.60
CA ASN A 137 -8.73 5.79 14.03
C ASN A 137 -8.19 4.39 14.38
N LEU A 138 -7.20 3.92 13.64
CA LEU A 138 -6.61 2.60 13.85
C LEU A 138 -5.11 2.71 14.19
N ASP A 139 -4.69 2.00 15.23
CA ASP A 139 -3.27 1.82 15.53
C ASP A 139 -2.60 0.91 14.49
N TRP A 140 -1.39 1.28 14.06
CA TRP A 140 -0.66 0.55 13.03
C TRP A 140 -0.30 -0.89 13.41
N LYS A 141 -0.05 -1.17 14.69
CA LYS A 141 0.21 -2.54 15.15
C LYS A 141 -1.05 -3.39 15.07
N VAL A 142 -2.23 -2.77 15.28
CA VAL A 142 -3.51 -3.46 15.13
C VAL A 142 -3.81 -3.69 13.65
N ALA A 143 -3.58 -2.70 12.79
CA ALA A 143 -3.70 -2.84 11.33
C ALA A 143 -2.84 -4.00 10.81
N ALA A 144 -1.57 -4.01 11.15
CA ALA A 144 -0.63 -5.07 10.77
C ALA A 144 -1.13 -6.47 11.19
N LYS A 145 -1.56 -6.62 12.44
CA LYS A 145 -2.10 -7.90 12.94
C LYS A 145 -3.37 -8.34 12.22
N ARG A 146 -4.25 -7.41 11.82
CA ARG A 146 -5.46 -7.74 11.04
C ARG A 146 -5.06 -8.29 9.68
N LEU A 147 -4.12 -7.66 8.99
CA LEU A 147 -3.63 -8.09 7.68
C LEU A 147 -2.90 -9.43 7.76
N GLU A 148 -2.08 -9.66 8.79
CA GLU A 148 -1.40 -10.93 9.01
C GLU A 148 -2.36 -12.11 9.28
N LYS A 149 -3.52 -11.85 9.91
CA LYS A 149 -4.57 -12.85 10.14
C LYS A 149 -5.39 -13.15 8.89
N ASN A 150 -5.44 -12.24 7.93
CA ASN A 150 -6.15 -12.43 6.68
C ASN A 150 -5.24 -13.17 5.68
N ASN A 151 -5.62 -14.38 5.28
CA ASN A 151 -4.81 -15.24 4.40
C ASN A 151 -4.49 -14.61 3.05
N PHE A 152 -5.42 -13.82 2.49
CA PHE A 152 -5.20 -13.10 1.25
C PHE A 152 -4.08 -12.07 1.40
N TYR A 153 -4.18 -11.15 2.37
CA TYR A 153 -3.18 -10.12 2.60
C TYR A 153 -1.83 -10.71 3.01
N LYS A 154 -1.81 -11.68 3.93
CA LYS A 154 -0.59 -12.36 4.34
C LYS A 154 0.18 -12.95 3.16
N LYS A 155 -0.54 -13.58 2.21
CA LYS A 155 0.04 -14.12 0.99
C LYS A 155 0.60 -13.00 0.11
N GLN A 156 -0.19 -11.94 -0.15
CA GLN A 156 0.22 -10.82 -1.00
C GLN A 156 1.47 -10.10 -0.46
N PHE A 157 1.51 -9.80 0.84
CA PHE A 157 2.68 -9.16 1.46
C PHE A 157 3.93 -10.05 1.37
N LYS A 158 3.78 -11.37 1.53
CA LYS A 158 4.89 -12.32 1.37
C LYS A 158 5.41 -12.34 -0.07
N GLU A 159 4.53 -12.32 -1.04
CA GLU A 159 4.90 -12.34 -2.46
C GLU A 159 5.57 -11.05 -2.90
N ILE A 160 5.07 -9.88 -2.48
CA ILE A 160 5.51 -8.57 -2.95
C ILE A 160 6.72 -8.07 -2.16
N PHE A 161 6.70 -8.18 -0.83
CA PHE A 161 7.75 -7.64 0.06
C PHE A 161 8.66 -8.71 0.67
N GLY A 162 8.45 -9.99 0.34
CA GLY A 162 9.26 -11.10 0.84
C GLY A 162 9.02 -11.44 2.32
N THR A 163 8.02 -10.86 2.95
CA THR A 163 7.72 -11.08 4.37
C THR A 163 6.24 -11.27 4.64
N SER A 164 5.92 -12.21 5.53
CA SER A 164 4.56 -12.34 6.07
C SER A 164 4.37 -11.58 7.40
N LYS A 165 5.44 -10.97 7.93
CA LYS A 165 5.39 -10.06 9.05
C LYS A 165 5.15 -8.65 8.51
N VAL A 166 3.89 -8.23 8.55
CA VAL A 166 3.45 -6.94 8.03
C VAL A 166 3.75 -5.84 9.05
N ASP A 167 4.16 -4.68 8.58
CA ASP A 167 4.29 -3.47 9.38
C ASP A 167 3.69 -2.26 8.65
N SER A 168 3.68 -1.12 9.30
CA SER A 168 3.15 0.12 8.76
C SER A 168 3.85 0.58 7.48
N THR A 169 5.16 0.32 7.36
CA THR A 169 5.95 0.68 6.17
C THR A 169 5.49 -0.13 4.94
N HIS A 170 5.35 -1.45 5.08
CA HIS A 170 4.86 -2.29 4.00
C HIS A 170 3.44 -1.90 3.57
N ILE A 171 2.57 -1.56 4.54
CA ILE A 171 1.19 -1.12 4.26
C ILE A 171 1.21 0.19 3.48
N SER A 172 1.98 1.19 3.95
CA SER A 172 2.06 2.49 3.30
C SER A 172 2.69 2.38 1.89
N TYR A 173 3.72 1.56 1.73
CA TYR A 173 4.34 1.29 0.43
C TYR A 173 3.36 0.68 -0.57
N ALA A 174 2.56 -0.29 -0.15
CA ALA A 174 1.56 -0.88 -1.02
C ALA A 174 0.51 0.15 -1.46
N ILE A 175 -0.03 0.95 -0.52
CA ILE A 175 -1.02 1.99 -0.85
C ILE A 175 -0.42 3.05 -1.77
N ALA A 176 0.83 3.46 -1.55
CA ALA A 176 1.52 4.45 -2.37
C ALA A 176 1.83 3.98 -3.80
N GLN A 177 1.86 2.67 -4.06
CA GLN A 177 2.01 2.12 -5.40
C GLN A 177 0.73 2.20 -6.24
N PHE A 178 -0.45 2.24 -5.61
CA PHE A 178 -1.75 2.42 -6.27
C PHE A 178 -2.04 3.90 -6.50
#